data_acb1072c329ea0640dc1f3412abe368f
#
_entry.id   acb1072c329ea0640dc1f3412abe368f
#
_cell.length_a   1.000
_cell.length_b   1.000
_cell.length_c   1.000
_cell.angle_alpha   90.00
_cell.angle_beta   90.00
_cell.angle_gamma   90.00
#
_symmetry.space_group_name_H-M   'P 1'
#
loop_
_entity.id
_entity.type
_entity.pdbx_description
1 polymer ?
#
loop_
_entity_poly.entity_id
_entity_poly.type
_entity_poly.pdbx_seq_one_letter_code
_entity_poly.pdbx_strand_id
1 'polypeptide(L)'
;SADHVIRALSKGAPVVVIAQIFQVNPMHWMYRTKDVSINKLDDLKNKVIGVTFGGNDEIILRTLMSKGNITEKDTTLFSARYDYNPFYQKKVDLWPVYLNTQAVFLKKKMAQNGEAVSFFNPADHGVQFVSNSVVTSQKMIDEHPETVKAFVSSLCKAWEAALAPENTEKAIKTLQQFDKDTALDVMTEQLEVTRRLIKPTADLPIGTIDLPAWQQTATIMADQKQTSRLIAVADAILHIEK
;
A
#
# COMPACT_ATOMS: atom_id res chain seq x y z
N SER A 1 6.88 4.30 -0.38
CA SER A 1 5.80 4.49 0.61
C SER A 1 6.19 5.53 1.65
N ALA A 2 5.22 6.04 2.40
CA ALA A 2 5.41 7.15 3.33
C ALA A 2 6.38 6.82 4.48
N ASP A 3 6.45 5.57 4.93
CA ASP A 3 7.40 5.16 5.97
C ASP A 3 8.86 5.47 5.60
N HIS A 4 9.25 5.21 4.35
CA HIS A 4 10.60 5.57 3.88
C HIS A 4 10.83 7.07 3.87
N VAL A 5 9.82 7.85 3.44
CA VAL A 5 9.91 9.32 3.41
C VAL A 5 10.02 9.88 4.83
N ILE A 6 9.17 9.42 5.74
CA ILE A 6 9.15 9.86 7.14
C ILE A 6 10.45 9.48 7.85
N ARG A 7 11.01 8.29 7.59
CA ARG A 7 12.35 7.91 8.09
C ARG A 7 13.44 8.81 7.53
N ALA A 8 13.39 9.15 6.24
CA ALA A 8 14.36 10.07 5.64
C ALA A 8 14.28 11.47 6.27
N LEU A 9 13.07 12.02 6.44
CA LEU A 9 12.81 13.28 7.11
C LEU A 9 13.29 13.26 8.57
N SER A 10 13.09 12.15 9.29
CA SER A 10 13.54 12.03 10.68
C SER A 10 15.07 12.09 10.83
N LYS A 11 15.79 11.74 9.76
CA LYS A 11 17.25 11.83 9.65
C LYS A 11 17.75 13.15 9.04
N GLY A 12 16.85 14.11 8.78
CA GLY A 12 17.18 15.41 8.22
C GLY A 12 17.38 15.44 6.70
N ALA A 13 16.93 14.41 5.97
CA ALA A 13 17.01 14.43 4.52
C ALA A 13 16.10 15.53 3.94
N PRO A 14 16.60 16.37 3.00
CA PRO A 14 15.85 17.48 2.42
C PRO A 14 14.92 16.98 1.29
N VAL A 15 13.97 16.12 1.64
CA VAL A 15 13.00 15.55 0.70
C VAL A 15 11.62 16.16 0.89
N VAL A 16 10.91 16.35 -0.21
CA VAL A 16 9.57 16.96 -0.25
C VAL A 16 8.62 16.04 -1.02
N VAL A 17 7.43 15.82 -0.49
CA VAL A 17 6.35 15.10 -1.14
C VAL A 17 5.63 16.03 -2.10
N ILE A 18 5.53 15.64 -3.37
CA ILE A 18 4.96 16.47 -4.44
C ILE A 18 3.71 15.86 -5.09
N ALA A 19 3.42 14.59 -4.82
CA ALA A 19 2.16 13.95 -5.19
C ALA A 19 1.95 12.65 -4.39
N GLN A 20 0.69 12.27 -4.14
CA GLN A 20 0.32 10.95 -3.63
C GLN A 20 -0.46 10.22 -4.73
N ILE A 21 0.07 9.09 -5.19
CA ILE A 21 -0.53 8.35 -6.30
C ILE A 21 -1.62 7.40 -5.79
N PHE A 22 -1.31 6.54 -4.81
CA PHE A 22 -2.31 5.65 -4.24
C PHE A 22 -3.06 6.34 -3.11
N GLN A 23 -4.36 6.52 -3.32
CA GLN A 23 -5.27 7.09 -2.32
C GLN A 23 -5.70 6.05 -1.28
N VAL A 24 -5.74 4.77 -1.69
CA VAL A 24 -6.00 3.64 -0.81
C VAL A 24 -4.72 2.80 -0.70
N ASN A 25 -4.36 2.43 0.52
CA ASN A 25 -3.20 1.55 0.73
C ASN A 25 -3.52 0.14 0.20
N PRO A 26 -2.71 -0.42 -0.72
CA PRO A 26 -2.94 -1.77 -1.24
C PRO A 26 -2.61 -2.88 -0.24
N MET A 27 -1.93 -2.59 0.88
CA MET A 27 -1.50 -3.57 1.86
C MET A 27 -2.68 -4.13 2.66
N HIS A 28 -2.94 -5.42 2.51
CA HIS A 28 -3.98 -6.17 3.20
C HIS A 28 -3.45 -7.52 3.65
N TRP A 29 -4.22 -8.25 4.46
CA TRP A 29 -3.96 -9.65 4.77
C TRP A 29 -5.03 -10.53 4.16
N MET A 30 -4.60 -11.46 3.30
CA MET A 30 -5.46 -12.48 2.71
C MET A 30 -5.65 -13.65 3.68
N TYR A 31 -6.86 -14.16 3.79
CA TYR A 31 -7.19 -15.34 4.59
C TYR A 31 -8.24 -16.21 3.89
N ARG A 32 -8.30 -17.50 4.27
CA ARG A 32 -9.32 -18.43 3.76
C ARG A 32 -10.62 -18.25 4.54
N THR A 33 -11.71 -18.00 3.85
CA THR A 33 -13.02 -17.74 4.46
C THR A 33 -13.59 -18.96 5.18
N LYS A 34 -13.18 -20.18 4.79
CA LYS A 34 -13.61 -21.41 5.43
C LYS A 34 -12.91 -21.64 6.77
N ASP A 35 -11.65 -21.22 6.89
CA ASP A 35 -10.80 -21.53 8.04
C ASP A 35 -10.75 -20.36 9.04
N VAL A 36 -10.95 -19.13 8.57
CA VAL A 36 -10.77 -17.89 9.34
C VAL A 36 -11.91 -16.91 9.05
N SER A 37 -12.38 -16.22 10.08
CA SER A 37 -13.26 -15.06 9.96
C SER A 37 -12.67 -13.93 10.80
N ILE A 38 -12.46 -12.76 10.17
CA ILE A 38 -11.92 -11.57 10.82
C ILE A 38 -12.90 -10.43 10.62
N ASN A 39 -13.61 -10.06 11.69
CA ASN A 39 -14.59 -8.97 11.71
C ASN A 39 -14.15 -7.81 12.62
N LYS A 40 -13.30 -8.10 13.60
CA LYS A 40 -12.77 -7.16 14.58
C LYS A 40 -11.33 -7.50 14.93
N LEU A 41 -10.62 -6.58 15.58
CA LEU A 41 -9.21 -6.78 15.93
C LEU A 41 -9.00 -8.00 16.84
N ASP A 42 -9.90 -8.28 17.76
CA ASP A 42 -9.80 -9.46 18.63
C ASP A 42 -9.71 -10.79 17.89
N ASP A 43 -10.24 -10.87 16.68
CA ASP A 43 -10.20 -12.08 15.85
C ASP A 43 -8.79 -12.41 15.34
N LEU A 44 -7.83 -11.49 15.49
CA LEU A 44 -6.41 -11.73 15.22
C LEU A 44 -5.73 -12.58 16.31
N LYS A 45 -6.36 -12.71 17.50
CA LYS A 45 -5.84 -13.56 18.59
C LYS A 45 -5.86 -15.03 18.18
N ASN A 46 -4.86 -15.76 18.62
CA ASN A 46 -4.65 -17.19 18.31
C ASN A 46 -4.46 -17.48 16.79
N LYS A 47 -4.10 -16.46 15.99
CA LYS A 47 -3.79 -16.63 14.56
C LYS A 47 -2.29 -16.63 14.32
N VAL A 48 -1.89 -17.33 13.26
CA VAL A 48 -0.56 -17.23 12.67
C VAL A 48 -0.63 -16.19 11.57
N ILE A 49 0.01 -15.04 11.79
CA ILE A 49 -0.06 -13.89 10.88
C ILE A 49 1.29 -13.68 10.20
N GLY A 50 1.29 -13.76 8.89
CA GLY A 50 2.46 -13.46 8.07
C GLY A 50 2.82 -11.98 8.13
N VAL A 51 4.10 -11.68 8.23
CA VAL A 51 4.65 -10.32 8.27
C VAL A 51 6.05 -10.29 7.67
N THR A 52 6.37 -9.23 6.93
CA THR A 52 7.72 -8.96 6.45
C THR A 52 8.45 -8.14 7.51
N PHE A 53 9.28 -8.78 8.32
CA PHE A 53 10.01 -8.08 9.38
C PHE A 53 10.87 -6.95 8.80
N GLY A 54 10.72 -5.75 9.37
CA GLY A 54 11.31 -4.50 8.88
C GLY A 54 10.50 -3.81 7.77
N GLY A 55 9.43 -4.45 7.29
CA GLY A 55 8.51 -3.90 6.27
C GLY A 55 7.42 -3.01 6.85
N ASN A 56 6.68 -2.34 5.96
CA ASN A 56 5.55 -1.50 6.34
C ASN A 56 4.36 -2.31 6.87
N ASP A 57 4.18 -3.53 6.40
CA ASP A 57 3.17 -4.47 6.88
C ASP A 57 3.39 -4.83 8.36
N GLU A 58 4.64 -4.99 8.81
CA GLU A 58 4.94 -5.16 10.24
C GLU A 58 4.48 -3.95 11.07
N ILE A 59 4.80 -2.73 10.61
CA ILE A 59 4.44 -1.50 11.30
C ILE A 59 2.91 -1.38 11.41
N ILE A 60 2.21 -1.65 10.32
CA ILE A 60 0.74 -1.63 10.26
C ILE A 60 0.15 -2.68 11.21
N LEU A 61 0.64 -3.92 11.15
CA LEU A 61 0.15 -5.00 12.00
C LEU A 61 0.37 -4.71 13.49
N ARG A 62 1.56 -4.25 13.88
CA ARG A 62 1.85 -3.87 15.27
C ARG A 62 0.95 -2.75 15.77
N THR A 63 0.59 -1.80 14.88
CA THR A 63 -0.36 -0.74 15.20
C THR A 63 -1.77 -1.31 15.42
N LEU A 64 -2.24 -2.22 14.57
CA LEU A 64 -3.51 -2.92 14.76
C LEU A 64 -3.53 -3.72 16.05
N MET A 65 -2.45 -4.45 16.35
CA MET A 65 -2.30 -5.21 17.59
C MET A 65 -2.37 -4.27 18.81
N SER A 66 -1.64 -3.15 18.79
CA SER A 66 -1.68 -2.14 19.85
C SER A 66 -3.09 -1.59 20.08
N LYS A 67 -3.80 -1.24 19.00
CA LYS A 67 -5.20 -0.76 19.05
C LYS A 67 -6.15 -1.81 19.62
N GLY A 68 -5.92 -3.10 19.35
CA GLY A 68 -6.72 -4.23 19.84
C GLY A 68 -6.28 -4.75 21.21
N ASN A 69 -5.29 -4.13 21.86
CA ASN A 69 -4.64 -4.66 23.07
C ASN A 69 -4.19 -6.12 22.89
N ILE A 70 -3.61 -6.41 21.72
CA ILE A 70 -3.09 -7.73 21.34
C ILE A 70 -1.56 -7.70 21.48
N THR A 71 -1.00 -8.70 22.12
CA THR A 71 0.45 -8.86 22.31
C THR A 71 0.98 -10.03 21.49
N GLU A 72 2.30 -10.17 21.41
CA GLU A 72 2.93 -11.34 20.77
C GLU A 72 2.68 -12.67 21.53
N LYS A 73 2.06 -12.62 22.71
CA LYS A 73 1.59 -13.82 23.42
C LYS A 73 0.22 -14.28 22.93
N ASP A 74 -0.54 -13.37 22.35
CA ASP A 74 -1.91 -13.62 21.90
C ASP A 74 -1.96 -14.07 20.43
N THR A 75 -0.88 -13.89 19.66
CA THR A 75 -0.81 -14.24 18.24
C THR A 75 0.60 -14.70 17.86
N THR A 76 0.75 -15.37 16.74
CA THR A 76 2.07 -15.80 16.24
C THR A 76 2.43 -15.01 15.00
N LEU A 77 3.56 -14.30 15.02
CA LEU A 77 4.08 -13.63 13.82
C LEU A 77 4.96 -14.59 13.03
N PHE A 78 4.64 -14.77 11.75
CA PHE A 78 5.37 -15.62 10.84
C PHE A 78 6.14 -14.78 9.82
N SER A 79 7.43 -15.05 9.62
CA SER A 79 8.23 -14.34 8.62
C SER A 79 7.75 -14.65 7.20
N ALA A 80 6.92 -13.78 6.66
CA ALA A 80 6.46 -13.85 5.28
C ALA A 80 7.57 -13.36 4.34
N ARG A 81 7.83 -14.13 3.30
CA ARG A 81 8.75 -13.81 2.21
C ARG A 81 8.04 -14.09 0.88
N TYR A 82 8.77 -14.17 -0.21
CA TYR A 82 8.21 -14.49 -1.53
C TYR A 82 7.83 -15.98 -1.72
N ASP A 83 7.97 -16.82 -0.68
CA ASP A 83 7.52 -18.20 -0.69
C ASP A 83 6.12 -18.33 -0.08
N TYR A 84 5.12 -18.58 -0.90
CA TYR A 84 3.72 -18.73 -0.49
C TYR A 84 3.37 -20.13 0.02
N ASN A 85 4.30 -21.10 0.00
CA ASN A 85 4.03 -22.47 0.45
C ASN A 85 3.50 -22.56 1.89
N PRO A 86 3.99 -21.78 2.87
CA PRO A 86 3.41 -21.80 4.22
C PRO A 86 1.93 -21.43 4.24
N PHE A 87 1.51 -20.49 3.40
CA PHE A 87 0.11 -20.14 3.25
C PHE A 87 -0.69 -21.26 2.55
N TYR A 88 -0.19 -21.82 1.46
CA TYR A 88 -0.85 -22.96 0.79
C TYR A 88 -0.98 -24.19 1.70
N GLN A 89 0.00 -24.45 2.55
CA GLN A 89 0.01 -25.55 3.51
C GLN A 89 -0.79 -25.27 4.78
N LYS A 90 -1.51 -24.14 4.86
CA LYS A 90 -2.32 -23.73 6.03
C LYS A 90 -1.51 -23.55 7.33
N LYS A 91 -0.22 -23.30 7.21
CA LYS A 91 0.66 -23.00 8.35
C LYS A 91 0.55 -21.53 8.81
N VAL A 92 -0.04 -20.68 7.95
CA VAL A 92 -0.26 -19.26 8.18
C VAL A 92 -1.71 -18.95 7.85
N ASP A 93 -2.41 -18.31 8.78
CA ASP A 93 -3.83 -17.98 8.68
C ASP A 93 -4.07 -16.73 7.83
N LEU A 94 -3.26 -15.70 8.05
CA LEU A 94 -3.33 -14.41 7.35
C LEU A 94 -2.01 -14.14 6.64
N TRP A 95 -2.05 -13.94 5.32
CA TRP A 95 -0.86 -13.68 4.51
C TRP A 95 -0.83 -12.24 4.00
N PRO A 96 0.28 -11.48 4.17
CA PRO A 96 0.37 -10.12 3.69
C PRO A 96 0.40 -10.07 2.16
N VAL A 97 -0.40 -9.21 1.57
CA VAL A 97 -0.51 -9.04 0.13
C VAL A 97 -0.76 -7.58 -0.26
N TYR A 98 -0.31 -7.19 -1.43
CA TYR A 98 -0.80 -6.00 -2.09
C TYR A 98 -1.94 -6.37 -3.04
N LEU A 99 -3.08 -5.68 -2.89
CA LEU A 99 -4.31 -6.00 -3.62
C LEU A 99 -4.14 -6.03 -5.14
N ASN A 100 -3.32 -5.13 -5.68
CA ASN A 100 -3.09 -4.99 -7.12
C ASN A 100 -1.94 -5.83 -7.67
N THR A 101 -1.31 -6.66 -6.85
CA THR A 101 -0.22 -7.54 -7.29
C THR A 101 -0.43 -8.96 -6.76
N GLN A 102 0.15 -9.31 -5.61
CA GLN A 102 0.10 -10.68 -5.06
C GLN A 102 -1.33 -11.19 -4.85
N ALA A 103 -2.26 -10.31 -4.42
CA ALA A 103 -3.63 -10.72 -4.14
C ALA A 103 -4.36 -11.25 -5.38
N VAL A 104 -4.16 -10.62 -6.55
CA VAL A 104 -4.76 -11.08 -7.82
C VAL A 104 -4.29 -12.48 -8.15
N PHE A 105 -2.99 -12.68 -8.13
CA PHE A 105 -2.37 -13.98 -8.43
C PHE A 105 -2.80 -15.06 -7.43
N LEU A 106 -2.66 -14.78 -6.12
CA LEU A 106 -2.99 -15.75 -5.06
C LEU A 106 -4.47 -16.11 -5.06
N LYS A 107 -5.37 -15.13 -5.17
CA LYS A 107 -6.81 -15.36 -5.26
C LYS A 107 -7.16 -16.34 -6.39
N LYS A 108 -6.56 -16.13 -7.57
CA LYS A 108 -6.76 -16.99 -8.72
C LYS A 108 -6.25 -18.41 -8.46
N LYS A 109 -5.05 -18.53 -7.87
CA LYS A 109 -4.46 -19.81 -7.50
C LYS A 109 -5.29 -20.56 -6.46
N MET A 110 -5.80 -19.85 -5.45
CA MET A 110 -6.66 -20.42 -4.41
C MET A 110 -7.99 -20.91 -5.00
N ALA A 111 -8.62 -20.11 -5.89
CA ALA A 111 -9.86 -20.48 -6.56
C ALA A 111 -9.71 -21.75 -7.41
N GLN A 112 -8.58 -21.94 -8.09
CA GLN A 112 -8.27 -23.17 -8.83
C GLN A 112 -8.23 -24.41 -7.94
N ASN A 113 -7.91 -24.25 -6.65
CA ASN A 113 -7.91 -25.31 -5.65
C ASN A 113 -9.27 -25.44 -4.91
N GLY A 114 -10.31 -24.72 -5.34
CA GLY A 114 -11.61 -24.71 -4.68
C GLY A 114 -11.63 -23.97 -3.33
N GLU A 115 -10.66 -23.12 -3.08
CA GLU A 115 -10.55 -22.34 -1.83
C GLU A 115 -10.98 -20.88 -2.05
N ALA A 116 -11.95 -20.42 -1.27
CA ALA A 116 -12.38 -19.03 -1.24
C ALA A 116 -11.52 -18.23 -0.24
N VAL A 117 -11.18 -17.00 -0.62
CA VAL A 117 -10.38 -16.08 0.22
C VAL A 117 -11.07 -14.74 0.40
N SER A 118 -10.74 -14.06 1.49
CA SER A 118 -11.13 -12.69 1.77
C SER A 118 -9.91 -11.88 2.24
N PHE A 119 -10.12 -10.60 2.49
CA PHE A 119 -9.05 -9.66 2.83
C PHE A 119 -9.39 -8.91 4.11
N PHE A 120 -8.44 -8.86 5.02
CA PHE A 120 -8.48 -7.99 6.18
C PHE A 120 -7.82 -6.66 5.81
N ASN A 121 -8.61 -5.58 5.89
CA ASN A 121 -8.18 -4.23 5.53
C ASN A 121 -7.86 -3.41 6.80
N PRO A 122 -6.63 -2.95 7.00
CA PRO A 122 -6.25 -2.10 8.13
C PRO A 122 -7.09 -0.83 8.28
N ALA A 123 -7.50 -0.23 7.17
CA ALA A 123 -8.25 1.02 7.16
C ALA A 123 -9.64 0.88 7.81
N ASP A 124 -10.29 -0.29 7.71
CA ASP A 124 -11.58 -0.57 8.34
C ASP A 124 -11.49 -0.57 9.87
N HIS A 125 -10.27 -0.66 10.40
CA HIS A 125 -9.96 -0.60 11.83
C HIS A 125 -9.26 0.71 12.23
N GLY A 126 -9.36 1.74 11.37
CA GLY A 126 -8.84 3.08 11.63
C GLY A 126 -7.31 3.18 11.59
N VAL A 127 -6.64 2.31 10.82
CA VAL A 127 -5.21 2.39 10.53
C VAL A 127 -5.02 2.77 9.08
N GLN A 128 -4.93 4.06 8.82
CA GLN A 128 -4.59 4.62 7.51
C GLN A 128 -3.08 4.80 7.43
N PHE A 129 -2.47 4.24 6.41
CA PHE A 129 -1.04 4.28 6.18
C PHE A 129 -0.79 4.63 4.72
N VAL A 130 -0.14 5.77 4.47
CA VAL A 130 0.05 6.24 3.09
C VAL A 130 1.02 5.34 2.33
N SER A 131 0.62 4.97 1.12
CA SER A 131 1.41 4.12 0.23
C SER A 131 2.19 4.95 -0.80
N ASN A 132 2.03 4.66 -2.08
CA ASN A 132 2.86 5.19 -3.16
C ASN A 132 2.72 6.69 -3.34
N SER A 133 3.84 7.39 -3.20
CA SER A 133 3.93 8.85 -3.31
C SER A 133 5.13 9.23 -4.17
N VAL A 134 5.11 10.41 -4.72
CA VAL A 134 6.21 11.01 -5.48
C VAL A 134 6.92 12.01 -4.59
N VAL A 135 8.22 11.89 -4.54
CA VAL A 135 9.08 12.77 -3.74
C VAL A 135 10.20 13.32 -4.59
N THR A 136 10.68 14.50 -4.23
CA THR A 136 11.87 15.10 -4.81
C THR A 136 12.72 15.76 -3.72
N SER A 137 13.88 16.29 -4.05
CA SER A 137 14.70 17.07 -3.10
C SER A 137 14.27 18.53 -3.08
N GLN A 138 14.49 19.21 -1.95
CA GLN A 138 14.32 20.66 -1.88
C GLN A 138 15.17 21.37 -2.95
N LYS A 139 16.41 20.92 -3.16
CA LYS A 139 17.28 21.46 -4.19
C LYS A 139 16.66 21.42 -5.59
N MET A 140 15.99 20.29 -5.94
CA MET A 140 15.34 20.18 -7.25
C MET A 140 14.17 21.15 -7.42
N ILE A 141 13.46 21.42 -6.32
CA ILE A 141 12.37 22.41 -6.31
C ILE A 141 12.92 23.83 -6.50
N ASP A 142 14.00 24.16 -5.79
CA ASP A 142 14.59 25.50 -5.82
C ASP A 142 15.26 25.83 -7.15
N GLU A 143 16.00 24.87 -7.73
CA GLU A 143 16.78 25.07 -8.97
C GLU A 143 16.00 24.79 -10.25
N HIS A 144 14.99 23.89 -10.19
CA HIS A 144 14.26 23.41 -11.38
C HIS A 144 12.74 23.30 -11.16
N PRO A 145 12.03 24.34 -10.66
CA PRO A 145 10.62 24.27 -10.31
C PRO A 145 9.72 23.89 -11.48
N GLU A 146 10.00 24.41 -12.68
CA GLU A 146 9.23 24.12 -13.88
C GLU A 146 9.36 22.65 -14.32
N THR A 147 10.54 22.06 -14.11
CA THR A 147 10.76 20.63 -14.39
C THR A 147 9.94 19.77 -13.42
N VAL A 148 9.92 20.12 -12.15
CA VAL A 148 9.13 19.42 -11.13
C VAL A 148 7.64 19.50 -11.46
N LYS A 149 7.14 20.67 -11.80
CA LYS A 149 5.74 20.89 -12.20
C LYS A 149 5.38 20.10 -13.47
N ALA A 150 6.21 20.17 -14.51
CA ALA A 150 5.99 19.45 -15.75
C ALA A 150 5.98 17.92 -15.53
N PHE A 151 6.88 17.42 -14.68
CA PHE A 151 6.94 16.00 -14.34
C PHE A 151 5.66 15.54 -13.63
N VAL A 152 5.23 16.22 -12.56
CA VAL A 152 4.01 15.84 -11.82
C VAL A 152 2.78 15.91 -12.71
N SER A 153 2.63 16.99 -13.51
CA SER A 153 1.52 17.12 -14.44
C SER A 153 1.50 15.99 -15.47
N SER A 154 2.64 15.67 -16.06
CA SER A 154 2.76 14.60 -17.07
C SER A 154 2.46 13.23 -16.44
N LEU A 155 2.97 12.97 -15.24
CA LEU A 155 2.72 11.72 -14.51
C LEU A 155 1.24 11.54 -14.20
N CYS A 156 0.58 12.57 -13.67
CA CYS A 156 -0.86 12.51 -13.36
C CYS A 156 -1.70 12.28 -14.63
N LYS A 157 -1.40 13.01 -15.72
CA LYS A 157 -2.07 12.80 -17.03
C LYS A 157 -1.85 11.40 -17.58
N ALA A 158 -0.63 10.85 -17.43
CA ALA A 158 -0.34 9.48 -17.86
C ALA A 158 -1.15 8.45 -17.06
N TRP A 159 -1.28 8.64 -15.74
CA TRP A 159 -2.13 7.79 -14.92
C TRP A 159 -3.61 7.92 -15.29
N GLU A 160 -4.12 9.13 -15.49
CA GLU A 160 -5.50 9.33 -15.95
C GLU A 160 -5.76 8.61 -17.28
N ALA A 161 -4.85 8.75 -18.23
CA ALA A 161 -4.97 8.07 -19.53
C ALA A 161 -4.90 6.54 -19.39
N ALA A 162 -3.99 6.02 -18.55
CA ALA A 162 -3.83 4.57 -18.37
C ALA A 162 -5.02 3.94 -17.61
N LEU A 163 -5.63 4.69 -16.69
CA LEU A 163 -6.75 4.21 -15.88
C LEU A 163 -8.12 4.45 -16.53
N ALA A 164 -8.21 5.21 -17.62
CA ALA A 164 -9.45 5.41 -18.35
C ALA A 164 -9.95 4.07 -18.93
N PRO A 165 -11.23 3.71 -18.70
CA PRO A 165 -11.76 2.41 -19.14
C PRO A 165 -11.58 2.14 -20.63
N GLU A 166 -11.76 3.16 -21.47
CA GLU A 166 -11.57 3.10 -22.93
C GLU A 166 -10.14 2.83 -23.36
N ASN A 167 -9.16 3.08 -22.49
CA ASN A 167 -7.74 2.86 -22.75
C ASN A 167 -7.21 1.54 -22.19
N THR A 168 -8.04 0.72 -21.56
CA THR A 168 -7.62 -0.54 -20.91
C THR A 168 -6.77 -1.41 -21.82
N GLU A 169 -7.25 -1.68 -23.06
CA GLU A 169 -6.51 -2.50 -24.02
C GLU A 169 -5.14 -1.91 -24.39
N LYS A 170 -5.07 -0.59 -24.61
CA LYS A 170 -3.83 0.12 -24.91
C LYS A 170 -2.84 0.07 -23.74
N ALA A 171 -3.34 0.27 -22.50
CA ALA A 171 -2.53 0.20 -21.30
C ALA A 171 -1.93 -1.21 -21.13
N ILE A 172 -2.73 -2.25 -21.28
CA ILE A 172 -2.27 -3.65 -21.19
C ILE A 172 -1.25 -3.97 -22.29
N LYS A 173 -1.50 -3.58 -23.53
CA LYS A 173 -0.52 -3.77 -24.63
C LYS A 173 0.81 -3.05 -24.35
N THR A 174 0.77 -1.90 -23.70
CA THR A 174 1.99 -1.19 -23.31
C THR A 174 2.72 -1.95 -22.20
N LEU A 175 2.02 -2.42 -21.17
CA LEU A 175 2.62 -3.23 -20.10
C LEU A 175 3.27 -4.51 -20.63
N GLN A 176 2.65 -5.18 -21.58
CA GLN A 176 3.18 -6.40 -22.21
C GLN A 176 4.52 -6.19 -22.95
N GLN A 177 4.88 -4.96 -23.27
CA GLN A 177 6.22 -4.67 -23.86
C GLN A 177 7.32 -4.82 -22.80
N PHE A 178 7.01 -4.62 -21.53
CA PHE A 178 7.96 -4.63 -20.40
C PHE A 178 7.83 -5.89 -19.51
N ASP A 179 6.63 -6.47 -19.45
CA ASP A 179 6.36 -7.71 -18.71
C ASP A 179 5.82 -8.78 -19.65
N LYS A 180 6.63 -9.80 -19.92
CA LYS A 180 6.31 -10.92 -20.82
C LYS A 180 5.76 -12.13 -20.06
N ASP A 181 5.92 -12.17 -18.75
CA ASP A 181 5.68 -13.35 -17.92
C ASP A 181 4.29 -13.35 -17.30
N THR A 182 3.73 -12.17 -17.06
CA THR A 182 2.38 -12.04 -16.47
C THR A 182 1.29 -12.30 -17.52
N ALA A 183 0.36 -13.19 -17.19
CA ALA A 183 -0.77 -13.52 -18.07
C ALA A 183 -1.69 -12.31 -18.27
N LEU A 184 -2.26 -12.16 -19.46
CA LEU A 184 -3.07 -11.02 -19.88
C LEU A 184 -4.26 -10.74 -18.96
N ASP A 185 -4.96 -11.80 -18.54
CA ASP A 185 -6.09 -11.71 -17.63
C ASP A 185 -5.69 -11.26 -16.22
N VAL A 186 -4.49 -11.63 -15.76
CA VAL A 186 -3.90 -11.14 -14.50
C VAL A 186 -3.57 -9.67 -14.62
N MET A 187 -2.90 -9.22 -15.70
CA MET A 187 -2.61 -7.81 -15.94
C MET A 187 -3.89 -6.95 -15.95
N THR A 188 -4.94 -7.47 -16.60
CA THR A 188 -6.23 -6.78 -16.68
C THR A 188 -6.86 -6.61 -15.28
N GLU A 189 -6.89 -7.66 -14.47
CA GLU A 189 -7.41 -7.59 -13.10
C GLU A 189 -6.54 -6.68 -12.23
N GLN A 190 -5.21 -6.73 -12.38
CA GLN A 190 -4.29 -5.83 -11.67
C GLN A 190 -4.55 -4.35 -12.01
N LEU A 191 -4.80 -4.03 -13.28
CA LEU A 191 -5.14 -2.67 -13.70
C LEU A 191 -6.47 -2.20 -13.10
N GLU A 192 -7.49 -3.07 -13.09
CA GLU A 192 -8.79 -2.77 -12.48
C GLU A 192 -8.68 -2.51 -10.98
N VAL A 193 -7.89 -3.31 -10.27
CA VAL A 193 -7.63 -3.09 -8.84
C VAL A 193 -6.84 -1.78 -8.64
N THR A 194 -5.82 -1.53 -9.46
CA THR A 194 -5.00 -0.32 -9.39
C THR A 194 -5.84 0.93 -9.61
N ARG A 195 -6.81 0.90 -10.53
CA ARG A 195 -7.74 2.01 -10.77
C ARG A 195 -8.47 2.41 -9.48
N ARG A 196 -9.00 1.45 -8.74
CA ARG A 196 -9.71 1.69 -7.47
C ARG A 196 -8.80 2.19 -6.34
N LEU A 197 -7.53 1.80 -6.36
CA LEU A 197 -6.55 2.26 -5.37
C LEU A 197 -6.07 3.69 -5.63
N ILE A 198 -5.93 4.08 -6.89
CA ILE A 198 -5.46 5.41 -7.30
C ILE A 198 -6.63 6.42 -7.34
N LYS A 199 -7.79 5.99 -7.87
CA LYS A 199 -8.96 6.83 -8.05
C LYS A 199 -10.20 6.18 -7.44
N PRO A 200 -10.32 6.16 -6.10
CA PRO A 200 -11.43 5.52 -5.41
C PRO A 200 -12.78 6.20 -5.69
N THR A 201 -12.77 7.50 -6.03
CA THR A 201 -13.94 8.28 -6.47
C THR A 201 -13.62 9.01 -7.77
N ALA A 202 -14.64 9.25 -8.59
CA ALA A 202 -14.47 9.83 -9.93
C ALA A 202 -13.95 11.28 -9.90
N ASP A 203 -14.31 12.02 -8.87
CA ASP A 203 -14.01 13.45 -8.66
C ASP A 203 -12.64 13.70 -8.00
N LEU A 204 -12.00 12.68 -7.44
CA LEU A 204 -10.71 12.84 -6.76
C LEU A 204 -9.57 12.96 -7.80
N PRO A 205 -8.87 14.11 -7.89
CA PRO A 205 -7.76 14.26 -8.83
C PRO A 205 -6.58 13.35 -8.46
N ILE A 206 -5.99 12.69 -9.45
CA ILE A 206 -4.79 11.88 -9.25
C ILE A 206 -3.63 12.77 -8.77
N GLY A 207 -2.88 12.29 -7.77
CA GLY A 207 -1.78 13.03 -7.15
C GLY A 207 -2.21 13.94 -5.98
N THR A 208 -3.50 13.92 -5.60
CA THR A 208 -3.96 14.61 -4.39
C THR A 208 -3.25 14.05 -3.17
N ILE A 209 -2.77 14.92 -2.28
CA ILE A 209 -2.07 14.54 -1.06
C ILE A 209 -3.07 14.59 0.10
N ASP A 210 -3.29 13.46 0.76
CA ASP A 210 -4.11 13.32 1.97
C ASP A 210 -3.26 13.65 3.20
N LEU A 211 -3.20 14.92 3.57
CA LEU A 211 -2.41 15.39 4.72
C LEU A 211 -2.82 14.70 6.04
N PRO A 212 -4.11 14.51 6.38
CA PRO A 212 -4.50 13.74 7.55
C PRO A 212 -3.93 12.31 7.58
N ALA A 213 -3.98 11.58 6.47
CA ALA A 213 -3.41 10.24 6.37
C ALA A 213 -1.87 10.23 6.51
N TRP A 214 -1.19 11.25 5.95
CA TRP A 214 0.24 11.44 6.15
C TRP A 214 0.59 11.70 7.61
N GLN A 215 -0.16 12.56 8.29
CA GLN A 215 0.04 12.85 9.70
C GLN A 215 -0.22 11.62 10.57
N GLN A 216 -1.27 10.84 10.27
CA GLN A 216 -1.52 9.57 10.96
C GLN A 216 -0.36 8.58 10.76
N THR A 217 0.14 8.47 9.51
CA THR A 217 1.30 7.61 9.23
C THR A 217 2.52 8.04 10.06
N ALA A 218 2.81 9.35 10.16
CA ALA A 218 3.92 9.86 10.97
C ALA A 218 3.74 9.56 12.45
N THR A 219 2.52 9.71 12.98
CA THR A 219 2.18 9.37 14.37
C THR A 219 2.41 7.88 14.62
N ILE A 220 1.89 7.02 13.76
CA ILE A 220 2.10 5.56 13.83
C ILE A 220 3.61 5.23 13.86
N MET A 221 4.40 5.86 12.99
CA MET A 221 5.84 5.64 12.92
C MET A 221 6.56 6.06 14.21
N ALA A 222 6.14 7.16 14.82
CA ALA A 222 6.69 7.62 16.10
C ALA A 222 6.30 6.68 17.25
N ASP A 223 5.03 6.31 17.37
CA ASP A 223 4.50 5.41 18.41
C ASP A 223 5.16 4.03 18.36
N GLN A 224 5.42 3.54 17.15
CA GLN A 224 6.14 2.28 16.91
C GLN A 224 7.67 2.42 16.98
N LYS A 225 8.20 3.58 17.44
CA LYS A 225 9.63 3.87 17.60
C LYS A 225 10.44 3.67 16.30
N GLN A 226 9.79 3.87 15.15
CA GLN A 226 10.44 3.82 13.84
C GLN A 226 11.13 5.14 13.47
N THR A 227 10.83 6.21 14.21
CA THR A 227 11.48 7.51 14.14
C THR A 227 11.84 7.97 15.55
N SER A 228 12.88 8.79 15.68
CA SER A 228 13.33 9.34 16.97
C SER A 228 12.41 10.44 17.52
N ARG A 229 11.56 11.00 16.66
CA ARG A 229 10.59 12.06 16.97
C ARG A 229 9.41 12.01 16.02
N LEU A 230 8.30 12.62 16.41
CA LEU A 230 7.19 12.89 15.50
C LEU A 230 7.64 13.91 14.44
N ILE A 231 7.31 13.63 13.19
CA ILE A 231 7.61 14.49 12.04
C ILE A 231 6.37 15.33 11.69
N ALA A 232 6.53 16.64 11.64
CA ALA A 232 5.53 17.55 11.08
C ALA A 232 5.56 17.43 9.55
N VAL A 233 4.79 16.47 9.02
CA VAL A 233 4.82 16.14 7.59
C VAL A 233 4.32 17.27 6.71
N ALA A 234 3.51 18.19 7.24
CA ALA A 234 3.02 19.35 6.51
C ALA A 234 4.16 20.23 5.98
N ASP A 235 5.27 20.32 6.72
CA ASP A 235 6.44 21.12 6.34
C ASP A 235 7.23 20.47 5.17
N ALA A 236 6.97 19.22 4.87
CA ALA A 236 7.63 18.46 3.82
C ALA A 236 6.68 18.11 2.65
N ILE A 237 5.57 18.84 2.52
CA ILE A 237 4.59 18.66 1.44
C ILE A 237 4.53 19.93 0.60
N LEU A 238 4.65 19.78 -0.72
CA LEU A 238 4.43 20.84 -1.67
C LEU A 238 3.26 20.47 -2.60
N HIS A 239 2.20 21.28 -2.56
CA HIS A 239 1.10 21.15 -3.50
C HIS A 239 1.49 21.78 -4.84
N ILE A 240 1.64 20.93 -5.87
CA ILE A 240 1.91 21.37 -7.23
C ILE A 240 0.57 21.64 -7.93
N GLU A 241 0.34 22.88 -8.37
CA GLU A 241 -0.78 23.22 -9.24
C GLU A 241 -0.59 22.48 -10.58
N LYS A 242 -1.64 21.75 -11.01
CA LYS A 242 -1.63 20.85 -12.17
C LYS A 242 -2.12 21.54 -13.44
#